data_79beedcd4c92d26ed973651a4ddede0d
#
_entry.id   79beedcd4c92d26ed973651a4ddede0d
#
_cell.length_a   1.000
_cell.length_b   1.000
_cell.length_c   1.000
_cell.angle_alpha   90.00
_cell.angle_beta   90.00
_cell.angle_gamma   90.00
#
_symmetry.space_group_name_H-M   'P 1'
#
loop_
_entity.id
_entity.type
_entity.pdbx_description
1 polymer ?
#
loop_
_entity_poly.entity_id
_entity_poly.type
_entity_poly.pdbx_seq_one_letter_code
_entity_poly.pdbx_strand_id
1 'polypeptide(L)'
;MGLKDTMEDKKKSRFISVLLFLKRNFGLYGGMLIVIILFGFILMAEVVPSASMEPNYSAGSFCIGLRLGDKSTLDRGTPIFFRHEDVIMFKRVIGLPGETVSLKDGYVYINDELLDETEYLANDVMTYPRTDESVFTVPEGTYFVMGDNRGDSADSRAWEYSYVQTEDIKATYLFGFKIPFWNK
;
A
#
# COMPACT_ATOMS: atom_id res chain seq x y z
N MET A 1 19.30 -55.89 29.95
CA MET A 1 20.11 -55.14 28.98
C MET A 1 19.43 -54.95 27.64
N GLY A 2 18.20 -55.37 27.39
CA GLY A 2 17.57 -55.36 26.06
C GLY A 2 16.54 -54.24 25.76
N LEU A 3 15.95 -53.58 26.75
CA LEU A 3 14.86 -52.60 26.53
C LEU A 3 15.33 -51.16 26.26
N LYS A 4 16.50 -50.80 26.80
CA LYS A 4 17.08 -49.44 26.54
C LYS A 4 17.65 -49.36 25.12
N ASP A 5 18.32 -50.39 24.64
CA ASP A 5 18.91 -50.46 23.28
C ASP A 5 17.84 -50.37 22.20
N THR A 6 16.70 -51.05 22.39
CA THR A 6 15.58 -50.99 21.42
C THR A 6 14.87 -49.64 21.37
N MET A 7 14.87 -48.89 22.46
CA MET A 7 14.28 -47.51 22.48
C MET A 7 15.20 -46.48 21.83
N GLU A 8 16.50 -46.66 21.99
CA GLU A 8 17.51 -45.77 21.38
C GLU A 8 17.61 -45.96 19.87
N ASP A 9 17.56 -47.21 19.41
CA ASP A 9 17.49 -47.56 17.98
C ASP A 9 16.20 -47.04 17.32
N LYS A 10 15.06 -47.11 17.99
CA LYS A 10 13.81 -46.53 17.49
C LYS A 10 13.86 -45.00 17.40
N LYS A 11 14.49 -44.32 18.36
CA LYS A 11 14.70 -42.86 18.32
C LYS A 11 15.61 -42.44 17.15
N LYS A 12 16.72 -43.20 16.98
CA LYS A 12 17.68 -42.99 15.89
C LYS A 12 17.04 -43.19 14.51
N SER A 13 16.26 -44.26 14.36
CA SER A 13 15.53 -44.56 13.12
C SER A 13 14.49 -43.48 12.79
N ARG A 14 13.72 -42.99 13.77
CA ARG A 14 12.77 -41.87 13.59
C ARG A 14 13.49 -40.59 13.21
N PHE A 15 14.61 -40.25 13.85
CA PHE A 15 15.41 -39.08 13.53
C PHE A 15 15.92 -39.11 12.09
N ILE A 16 16.47 -40.27 11.65
CA ILE A 16 16.94 -40.44 10.26
C ILE A 16 15.77 -40.33 9.29
N SER A 17 14.61 -40.86 9.57
CA SER A 17 13.43 -40.77 8.71
C SER A 17 12.94 -39.35 8.57
N VAL A 18 12.94 -38.54 9.64
CA VAL A 18 12.61 -37.11 9.61
C VAL A 18 13.64 -36.33 8.79
N LEU A 19 14.93 -36.65 8.98
CA LEU A 19 16.00 -35.95 8.23
C LEU A 19 15.90 -36.22 6.72
N LEU A 20 15.64 -37.46 6.32
CA LEU A 20 15.43 -37.86 4.93
C LEU A 20 14.17 -37.20 4.34
N PHE A 21 13.10 -37.14 5.12
CA PHE A 21 11.87 -36.46 4.72
C PHE A 21 12.11 -34.94 4.49
N LEU A 22 12.79 -34.26 5.40
CA LEU A 22 13.15 -32.85 5.25
C LEU A 22 14.05 -32.60 4.05
N LYS A 23 15.07 -33.47 3.86
CA LYS A 23 15.96 -33.38 2.70
C LYS A 23 15.22 -33.57 1.38
N ARG A 24 14.30 -34.54 1.30
CA ARG A 24 13.48 -34.79 0.10
C ARG A 24 12.55 -33.63 -0.25
N ASN A 25 12.05 -32.93 0.78
CA ASN A 25 11.10 -31.83 0.62
C ASN A 25 11.76 -30.45 0.81
N PHE A 26 13.09 -30.36 0.85
CA PHE A 26 13.82 -29.10 1.11
C PHE A 26 13.43 -27.98 0.15
N GLY A 27 13.27 -28.29 -1.15
CA GLY A 27 12.85 -27.30 -2.14
C GLY A 27 11.44 -26.75 -1.87
N LEU A 28 10.50 -27.61 -1.45
CA LEU A 28 9.14 -27.21 -1.11
C LEU A 28 9.13 -26.28 0.13
N TYR A 29 9.79 -26.70 1.20
CA TYR A 29 9.83 -25.88 2.43
C TYR A 29 10.62 -24.58 2.24
N GLY A 30 11.71 -24.62 1.46
CA GLY A 30 12.47 -23.43 1.09
C GLY A 30 11.62 -22.46 0.26
N GLY A 31 10.88 -22.95 -0.72
CA GLY A 31 9.94 -22.14 -1.50
C GLY A 31 8.83 -21.52 -0.65
N MET A 32 8.22 -22.32 0.24
CA MET A 32 7.21 -21.79 1.17
C MET A 32 7.78 -20.71 2.09
N LEU A 33 8.98 -20.90 2.62
CA LEU A 33 9.63 -19.90 3.46
C LEU A 33 9.89 -18.60 2.70
N ILE A 34 10.34 -18.67 1.45
CA ILE A 34 10.54 -17.49 0.59
C ILE A 34 9.21 -16.75 0.40
N VAL A 35 8.13 -17.44 0.09
CA VAL A 35 6.80 -16.82 -0.07
C VAL A 35 6.34 -16.15 1.23
N ILE A 36 6.54 -16.80 2.38
CA ILE A 36 6.20 -16.22 3.69
C ILE A 36 7.01 -14.96 3.96
N ILE A 37 8.31 -14.95 3.64
CA ILE A 37 9.16 -13.77 3.81
C ILE A 37 8.71 -12.65 2.86
N LEU A 38 8.47 -12.96 1.60
CA LEU A 38 8.04 -11.99 0.60
C LEU A 38 6.75 -11.30 1.03
N PHE A 39 5.67 -12.04 1.28
CA PHE A 39 4.37 -11.46 1.62
C PHE A 39 4.21 -11.08 3.09
N GLY A 40 5.02 -11.62 3.99
CA GLY A 40 5.03 -11.23 5.39
C GLY A 40 5.74 -9.89 5.64
N PHE A 41 6.85 -9.63 4.96
CA PHE A 41 7.74 -8.50 5.28
C PHE A 41 7.99 -7.54 4.12
N ILE A 42 7.98 -8.00 2.88
CA ILE A 42 8.43 -7.21 1.73
C ILE A 42 7.26 -6.68 0.91
N LEU A 43 6.30 -7.52 0.59
CA LEU A 43 5.18 -7.20 -0.28
C LEU A 43 3.87 -7.12 0.50
N MET A 44 2.97 -6.29 0.02
CA MET A 44 1.58 -6.18 0.45
C MET A 44 0.69 -6.50 -0.73
N ALA A 45 -0.25 -7.41 -0.56
CA ALA A 45 -1.23 -7.76 -1.58
C ALA A 45 -2.60 -7.21 -1.15
N GLU A 46 -3.20 -6.38 -1.98
CA GLU A 46 -4.49 -5.73 -1.71
C GLU A 46 -5.38 -5.72 -2.95
N VAL A 47 -6.67 -5.62 -2.70
CA VAL A 47 -7.66 -5.36 -3.76
C VAL A 47 -8.13 -3.91 -3.63
N VAL A 48 -8.13 -3.16 -4.73
CA VAL A 48 -8.61 -1.77 -4.74
C VAL A 48 -10.10 -1.77 -4.33
N PRO A 49 -10.46 -1.17 -3.17
CA PRO A 49 -11.78 -1.39 -2.58
C PRO A 49 -12.87 -0.52 -3.19
N SER A 50 -12.50 0.57 -3.87
CA SER A 50 -13.44 1.60 -4.35
C SER A 50 -12.98 2.27 -5.64
N ALA A 51 -13.87 3.03 -6.26
CA ALA A 51 -13.60 3.78 -7.49
C ALA A 51 -12.80 5.08 -7.26
N SER A 52 -12.34 5.36 -6.05
CA SER A 52 -11.69 6.63 -5.69
C SER A 52 -10.36 6.90 -6.42
N MET A 53 -9.77 5.87 -7.02
CA MET A 53 -8.52 5.97 -7.79
C MET A 53 -8.73 5.70 -9.29
N GLU A 54 -9.98 5.67 -9.75
CA GLU A 54 -10.28 5.61 -11.17
C GLU A 54 -9.93 6.93 -11.88
N PRO A 55 -9.58 6.87 -13.16
CA PRO A 55 -9.53 5.71 -14.05
C PRO A 55 -8.24 4.87 -13.94
N ASN A 56 -7.21 5.36 -13.25
CA ASN A 56 -5.88 4.74 -13.24
C ASN A 56 -5.87 3.38 -12.53
N TYR A 57 -6.67 3.24 -11.48
CA TYR A 57 -6.74 2.01 -10.67
C TYR A 57 -8.21 1.64 -10.47
N SER A 58 -8.69 0.70 -11.29
CA SER A 58 -10.09 0.29 -11.23
C SER A 58 -10.43 -0.44 -9.94
N ALA A 59 -11.62 -0.18 -9.39
CA ALA A 59 -12.17 -0.96 -8.28
C ALA A 59 -12.14 -2.46 -8.60
N GLY A 60 -11.80 -3.30 -7.61
CA GLY A 60 -11.65 -4.74 -7.76
C GLY A 60 -10.33 -5.19 -8.42
N SER A 61 -9.43 -4.27 -8.80
CA SER A 61 -8.09 -4.63 -9.26
C SER A 61 -7.25 -5.18 -8.13
N PHE A 62 -6.45 -6.21 -8.42
CA PHE A 62 -5.45 -6.74 -7.50
C PHE A 62 -4.17 -5.93 -7.62
N CYS A 63 -3.66 -5.46 -6.50
CA CYS A 63 -2.46 -4.63 -6.44
C CYS A 63 -1.41 -5.25 -5.51
N ILE A 64 -0.15 -5.08 -5.89
CA ILE A 64 1.01 -5.39 -5.06
C ILE A 64 1.67 -4.07 -4.67
N GLY A 65 1.86 -3.90 -3.38
CA GLY A 65 2.61 -2.80 -2.79
C GLY A 65 3.93 -3.27 -2.20
N LEU A 66 4.91 -2.37 -2.15
CA LEU A 66 6.21 -2.56 -1.53
C LEU A 66 6.18 -1.99 -0.11
N ARG A 67 6.37 -2.85 0.90
CA ARG A 67 6.46 -2.46 2.32
C ARG A 67 7.80 -1.85 2.68
N LEU A 68 8.86 -2.27 1.99
CA LEU A 68 10.22 -1.79 2.23
C LEU A 68 10.43 -0.37 1.68
N GLY A 69 11.43 0.30 2.19
CA GLY A 69 11.80 1.65 1.82
C GLY A 69 11.44 2.67 2.90
N ASP A 70 12.11 3.81 2.82
CA ASP A 70 11.84 4.94 3.70
C ASP A 70 10.54 5.62 3.29
N LYS A 71 9.58 5.70 4.21
CA LYS A 71 8.30 6.34 4.00
C LYS A 71 8.31 7.84 4.33
N SER A 72 9.40 8.33 4.91
CA SER A 72 9.58 9.76 5.21
C SER A 72 10.03 10.59 3.99
N THR A 73 10.41 9.94 2.89
CA THR A 73 10.96 10.56 1.67
C THR A 73 10.24 10.11 0.41
N LEU A 74 8.90 10.04 0.46
CA LEU A 74 8.11 9.67 -0.72
C LEU A 74 8.04 10.83 -1.71
N ASP A 75 8.12 10.46 -2.99
CA ASP A 75 7.92 11.42 -4.07
C ASP A 75 6.43 11.78 -4.23
N ARG A 76 6.17 13.04 -4.62
CA ARG A 76 4.85 13.49 -5.06
C ARG A 76 4.38 12.64 -6.24
N GLY A 77 3.09 12.36 -6.30
CA GLY A 77 2.50 11.49 -7.32
C GLY A 77 2.54 10.00 -6.97
N THR A 78 3.27 9.56 -5.93
CA THR A 78 3.34 8.16 -5.53
C THR A 78 2.01 7.66 -4.98
N PRO A 79 1.42 6.58 -5.53
CA PRO A 79 0.26 5.95 -4.92
C PRO A 79 0.68 5.10 -3.72
N ILE A 80 -0.04 5.23 -2.60
CA ILE A 80 0.27 4.58 -1.34
C ILE A 80 -0.91 3.85 -0.75
N PHE A 81 -0.63 2.74 -0.06
CA PHE A 81 -1.53 2.07 0.85
C PHE A 81 -1.22 2.51 2.27
N PHE A 82 -2.22 3.00 2.98
CA PHE A 82 -2.06 3.47 4.35
C PHE A 82 -3.28 3.11 5.19
N ARG A 83 -3.11 3.12 6.51
CA ARG A 83 -4.23 2.96 7.44
C ARG A 83 -4.81 4.33 7.75
N HIS A 84 -6.11 4.45 7.55
CA HIS A 84 -6.89 5.60 8.02
C HIS A 84 -8.02 5.04 8.90
N GLU A 85 -8.04 5.44 10.16
CA GLU A 85 -8.85 4.75 11.17
C GLU A 85 -8.56 3.24 11.17
N ASP A 86 -9.57 2.39 10.95
CA ASP A 86 -9.42 0.93 10.95
C ASP A 86 -9.39 0.29 9.53
N VAL A 87 -9.34 1.12 8.49
CA VAL A 87 -9.35 0.63 7.10
C VAL A 87 -8.05 0.93 6.35
N ILE A 88 -7.70 0.06 5.41
CA ILE A 88 -6.63 0.34 4.46
C ILE A 88 -7.21 1.14 3.30
N MET A 89 -6.65 2.32 3.08
CA MET A 89 -6.99 3.19 1.96
C MET A 89 -5.89 3.19 0.91
N PHE A 90 -6.28 3.52 -0.32
CA PHE A 90 -5.38 3.65 -1.46
C PHE A 90 -5.57 5.03 -2.08
N LYS A 91 -4.55 5.89 -2.01
CA LYS A 91 -4.58 7.27 -2.50
C LYS A 91 -3.20 7.65 -3.04
N ARG A 92 -3.14 8.80 -3.71
CA ARG A 92 -1.92 9.40 -4.27
C ARG A 92 -1.39 10.51 -3.37
N VAL A 93 -0.08 10.53 -3.16
CA VAL A 93 0.62 11.62 -2.45
C VAL A 93 0.57 12.90 -3.30
N ILE A 94 0.04 13.97 -2.74
CA ILE A 94 -0.08 15.29 -3.41
C ILE A 94 0.75 16.34 -2.69
N GLY A 95 0.62 16.49 -1.38
CA GLY A 95 1.44 17.40 -0.58
C GLY A 95 2.49 16.65 0.22
N LEU A 96 3.72 17.17 0.19
CA LEU A 96 4.85 16.65 0.94
C LEU A 96 5.00 17.39 2.28
N PRO A 97 5.74 16.81 3.27
CA PRO A 97 5.99 17.46 4.54
C PRO A 97 6.53 18.89 4.38
N GLY A 98 5.99 19.84 5.14
CA GLY A 98 6.35 21.26 5.13
C GLY A 98 5.74 22.10 4.00
N GLU A 99 5.01 21.50 3.07
CA GLU A 99 4.40 22.23 1.95
C GLU A 99 3.01 22.77 2.27
N THR A 100 2.60 23.75 1.49
CA THR A 100 1.21 24.25 1.48
C THR A 100 0.51 23.79 0.22
N VAL A 101 -0.59 23.05 0.38
CA VAL A 101 -1.48 22.64 -0.71
C VAL A 101 -2.66 23.60 -0.76
N SER A 102 -2.91 24.25 -1.89
CA SER A 102 -4.05 25.15 -2.09
C SER A 102 -4.94 24.64 -3.22
N LEU A 103 -6.25 24.69 -3.01
CA LEU A 103 -7.26 24.31 -4.01
C LEU A 103 -7.97 25.57 -4.48
N LYS A 104 -7.73 25.98 -5.71
CA LYS A 104 -8.25 27.23 -6.27
C LYS A 104 -8.62 27.06 -7.74
N ASP A 105 -9.78 27.58 -8.13
CA ASP A 105 -10.26 27.62 -9.51
C ASP A 105 -10.30 26.24 -10.22
N GLY A 106 -10.47 25.16 -9.43
CA GLY A 106 -10.48 23.79 -9.93
C GLY A 106 -9.10 23.15 -10.08
N TYR A 107 -8.05 23.80 -9.63
CA TYR A 107 -6.65 23.34 -9.72
C TYR A 107 -6.01 23.19 -8.34
N VAL A 108 -4.91 22.44 -8.33
CA VAL A 108 -4.08 22.23 -7.15
C VAL A 108 -2.82 23.05 -7.27
N TYR A 109 -2.45 23.75 -6.21
CA TYR A 109 -1.21 24.50 -6.10
C TYR A 109 -0.38 23.98 -4.94
N ILE A 110 0.92 23.93 -5.13
CA ILE A 110 1.89 23.59 -4.09
C ILE A 110 2.79 24.81 -3.88
N ASN A 111 2.79 25.37 -2.66
CA ASN A 111 3.55 26.59 -2.34
C ASN A 111 3.30 27.73 -3.35
N ASP A 112 2.02 27.92 -3.71
CA ASP A 112 1.51 28.88 -4.70
C ASP A 112 1.89 28.60 -6.16
N GLU A 113 2.56 27.49 -6.48
CA GLU A 113 2.85 27.06 -7.84
C GLU A 113 1.83 26.03 -8.32
N LEU A 114 1.33 26.20 -9.56
CA LEU A 114 0.38 25.26 -10.16
C LEU A 114 1.01 23.87 -10.28
N LEU A 115 0.35 22.85 -9.70
CA LEU A 115 0.79 21.47 -9.82
C LEU A 115 0.42 20.91 -11.20
N ASP A 116 1.43 20.39 -11.92
CA ASP A 116 1.20 19.59 -13.13
C ASP A 116 0.77 18.17 -12.74
N GLU A 117 -0.47 17.84 -13.07
CA GLU A 117 -1.08 16.53 -12.79
C GLU A 117 -1.37 15.72 -14.06
N THR A 118 -0.87 16.17 -15.20
CA THR A 118 -1.17 15.58 -16.53
C THR A 118 -0.68 14.15 -16.70
N GLU A 119 0.26 13.70 -15.87
CA GLU A 119 0.74 12.31 -15.86
C GLU A 119 -0.35 11.30 -15.44
N TYR A 120 -1.29 11.71 -14.58
CA TYR A 120 -2.29 10.81 -13.99
C TYR A 120 -3.72 11.34 -14.04
N LEU A 121 -3.95 12.60 -14.40
CA LEU A 121 -5.28 13.16 -14.59
C LEU A 121 -5.47 13.67 -16.02
N ALA A 122 -6.68 13.53 -16.54
CA ALA A 122 -7.08 14.21 -17.77
C ALA A 122 -7.20 15.72 -17.54
N ASN A 123 -6.94 16.52 -18.57
CA ASN A 123 -6.87 17.97 -18.48
C ASN A 123 -8.18 18.67 -18.08
N ASP A 124 -9.31 17.99 -18.19
CA ASP A 124 -10.65 18.48 -17.84
C ASP A 124 -11.10 18.10 -16.42
N VAL A 125 -10.26 17.36 -15.68
CA VAL A 125 -10.55 16.98 -14.29
C VAL A 125 -10.30 18.17 -13.37
N MET A 126 -11.38 18.62 -12.70
CA MET A 126 -11.31 19.73 -11.74
C MET A 126 -11.24 19.18 -10.30
N THR A 127 -10.46 19.86 -9.47
CA THR A 127 -10.27 19.56 -8.06
C THR A 127 -10.83 20.67 -7.18
N TYR A 128 -11.87 20.35 -6.41
CA TYR A 128 -12.51 21.30 -5.50
C TYR A 128 -12.30 20.89 -4.05
N PRO A 129 -12.32 21.87 -3.10
CA PRO A 129 -12.42 21.57 -1.68
C PRO A 129 -13.65 20.70 -1.37
N ARG A 130 -13.59 19.92 -0.32
CA ARG A 130 -14.71 19.09 0.18
C ARG A 130 -15.30 19.64 1.49
N THR A 131 -14.65 20.63 2.07
CA THR A 131 -15.05 21.40 3.24
C THR A 131 -14.89 22.89 2.92
N ASP A 132 -15.08 23.75 3.91
CA ASP A 132 -14.81 25.19 3.79
C ASP A 132 -13.30 25.49 3.69
N GLU A 133 -12.45 24.54 4.02
CA GLU A 133 -11.01 24.66 3.95
C GLU A 133 -10.52 24.40 2.52
N SER A 134 -9.71 25.30 2.00
CA SER A 134 -9.12 25.23 0.66
C SER A 134 -7.60 25.35 0.66
N VAL A 135 -6.99 25.57 1.84
CA VAL A 135 -5.54 25.71 2.01
C VAL A 135 -5.10 24.81 3.18
N PHE A 136 -4.13 23.94 2.91
CA PHE A 136 -3.66 22.91 3.84
C PHE A 136 -2.15 22.99 3.99
N THR A 137 -1.65 23.29 5.20
CA THR A 137 -0.21 23.26 5.49
C THR A 137 0.15 21.89 6.01
N VAL A 138 0.94 21.14 5.26
CA VAL A 138 1.29 19.74 5.55
C VAL A 138 2.33 19.69 6.67
N PRO A 139 2.01 19.15 7.84
CA PRO A 139 2.97 19.02 8.95
C PRO A 139 4.16 18.10 8.58
N GLU A 140 5.29 18.31 9.25
CA GLU A 140 6.44 17.41 9.17
C GLU A 140 6.04 15.97 9.54
N GLY A 141 6.57 14.99 8.79
CA GLY A 141 6.26 13.57 9.01
C GLY A 141 4.88 13.14 8.52
N THR A 142 4.18 13.99 7.76
CA THR A 142 2.85 13.67 7.20
C THR A 142 2.78 13.95 5.70
N TYR A 143 1.72 13.45 5.07
CA TYR A 143 1.42 13.66 3.66
C TYR A 143 -0.03 14.07 3.47
N PHE A 144 -0.27 14.95 2.50
CA PHE A 144 -1.61 15.25 1.98
C PHE A 144 -1.88 14.36 0.77
N VAL A 145 -2.97 13.61 0.79
CA VAL A 145 -3.27 12.60 -0.24
C VAL A 145 -4.62 12.84 -0.89
N MET A 146 -4.72 12.56 -2.19
CA MET A 146 -6.00 12.62 -2.90
C MET A 146 -6.22 11.37 -3.76
N GLY A 147 -7.50 11.08 -4.02
CA GLY A 147 -7.86 10.10 -5.04
C GLY A 147 -7.76 10.69 -6.44
N ASP A 148 -7.48 9.83 -7.43
CA ASP A 148 -7.46 10.23 -8.84
C ASP A 148 -8.87 10.57 -9.33
N ASN A 149 -9.90 9.88 -8.81
CA ASN A 149 -11.30 10.25 -9.01
C ASN A 149 -11.66 11.45 -8.11
N ARG A 150 -11.23 12.65 -8.51
CA ARG A 150 -11.38 13.89 -7.75
C ARG A 150 -12.82 14.21 -7.35
N GLY A 151 -13.76 13.81 -8.17
CA GLY A 151 -15.19 13.99 -7.94
C GLY A 151 -15.78 13.05 -6.92
N ASP A 152 -15.22 11.83 -6.77
CA ASP A 152 -15.77 10.77 -5.92
C ASP A 152 -14.67 10.08 -5.08
N SER A 153 -14.00 10.86 -4.22
CA SER A 153 -12.97 10.37 -3.32
C SER A 153 -13.12 10.98 -1.94
N ALA A 154 -13.25 10.13 -0.92
CA ALA A 154 -13.03 10.53 0.46
C ALA A 154 -11.51 10.50 0.71
N ASP A 155 -10.89 11.68 0.87
CA ASP A 155 -9.45 11.86 1.00
C ASP A 155 -9.14 13.07 1.90
N SER A 156 -7.89 13.53 1.92
CA SER A 156 -7.40 14.61 2.77
C SER A 156 -8.26 15.90 2.72
N ARG A 157 -8.99 16.13 1.65
CA ARG A 157 -9.90 17.29 1.50
C ARG A 157 -11.16 17.20 2.36
N ALA A 158 -11.52 15.99 2.82
CA ALA A 158 -12.80 15.71 3.48
C ALA A 158 -12.64 15.26 4.94
N TRP A 159 -11.44 14.89 5.37
CA TRP A 159 -11.20 14.37 6.71
C TRP A 159 -11.07 15.49 7.75
N GLU A 160 -11.42 15.21 8.98
CA GLU A 160 -11.23 16.14 10.12
C GLU A 160 -9.73 16.42 10.34
N TYR A 161 -8.89 15.38 10.24
CA TYR A 161 -7.43 15.51 10.18
C TYR A 161 -6.94 15.16 8.77
N SER A 162 -6.62 16.18 8.00
CA SER A 162 -6.36 16.10 6.55
C SER A 162 -5.07 15.41 6.15
N TYR A 163 -4.33 14.77 7.07
CA TYR A 163 -2.98 14.29 6.79
C TYR A 163 -2.80 12.82 7.16
N VAL A 164 -1.97 12.12 6.37
CA VAL A 164 -1.56 10.74 6.62
C VAL A 164 -0.20 10.75 7.30
N GLN A 165 -0.10 10.15 8.48
CA GLN A 165 1.16 10.01 9.19
C GLN A 165 2.08 9.03 8.43
N THR A 166 3.39 9.31 8.40
CA THR A 166 4.37 8.42 7.77
C THR A 166 4.31 6.99 8.31
N GLU A 167 4.04 6.81 9.60
CA GLU A 167 3.92 5.51 10.28
C GLU A 167 2.67 4.71 9.87
N ASP A 168 1.65 5.40 9.39
CA ASP A 168 0.44 4.77 8.89
C ASP A 168 0.57 4.22 7.47
N ILE A 169 1.61 4.62 6.74
CA ILE A 169 1.89 4.15 5.40
C ILE A 169 2.38 2.69 5.44
N LYS A 170 1.61 1.79 4.85
CA LYS A 170 1.87 0.35 4.87
C LYS A 170 2.70 -0.12 3.68
N ALA A 171 2.46 0.47 2.50
CA ALA A 171 3.21 0.14 1.28
C ALA A 171 3.07 1.25 0.23
N THR A 172 4.06 1.36 -0.66
CA THR A 172 3.96 2.09 -1.92
C THR A 172 3.49 1.15 -3.01
N TYR A 173 2.66 1.62 -3.95
CA TYR A 173 2.22 0.82 -5.09
C TYR A 173 3.40 0.40 -5.96
N LEU A 174 3.41 -0.86 -6.38
CA LEU A 174 4.44 -1.41 -7.25
C LEU A 174 3.87 -1.76 -8.63
N PHE A 175 2.83 -2.59 -8.67
CA PHE A 175 2.08 -2.93 -9.87
C PHE A 175 0.72 -3.54 -9.50
N GLY A 176 -0.16 -3.61 -10.50
CA GLY A 176 -1.47 -4.26 -10.32
C GLY A 176 -2.05 -4.74 -11.64
N PHE A 177 -3.10 -5.54 -11.56
CA PHE A 177 -3.84 -6.05 -12.71
C PHE A 177 -5.32 -6.21 -12.39
N LYS A 178 -6.15 -6.01 -13.40
CA LYS A 178 -7.59 -6.20 -13.28
C LYS A 178 -7.90 -7.71 -13.27
N ILE A 179 -8.67 -8.16 -12.28
CA ILE A 179 -9.14 -9.55 -12.23
C ILE A 179 -10.34 -9.66 -13.17
N PRO A 180 -10.28 -10.47 -14.27
CA PRO A 180 -11.29 -10.48 -15.31
C PRO A 180 -12.70 -10.91 -14.86
N PHE A 181 -12.80 -11.59 -13.71
CA PHE A 181 -14.05 -12.15 -13.20
C PHE A 181 -14.65 -11.38 -12.02
N TRP A 182 -14.04 -10.26 -11.63
CA TRP A 182 -14.53 -9.41 -10.54
C TRP A 182 -15.41 -8.28 -11.11
N ASN A 183 -16.55 -8.63 -11.67
CA ASN A 183 -17.61 -7.67 -12.02
C ASN A 183 -18.66 -7.72 -10.90
N LYS A 184 -18.65 -6.76 -10.01
CA LYS A 184 -19.81 -6.38 -9.20
C LYS A 184 -20.19 -4.96 -9.52
#